data_bdb941cbd4313c62f3951880ca850527
#
_entry.id   bdb941cbd4313c62f3951880ca850527
#
_cell.length_a   1.000
_cell.length_b   1.000
_cell.length_c   1.000
_cell.angle_alpha   90.00
_cell.angle_beta   90.00
_cell.angle_gamma   90.00
#
_symmetry.space_group_name_H-M   'P 1'
#
loop_
_entity.id
_entity.type
_entity.pdbx_description
1 polymer ?
#
loop_
_entity_poly.entity_id
_entity_poly.type
_entity_poly.pdbx_seq_one_letter_code
_entity_poly.pdbx_strand_id
1 'polypeptide(L)'
;MRIVLATHNPHKVAELQQIVAQARPDLEVVGYDGPEPVEDGVTFAENALIKARAAAAHTGLAALADDSGICVAVLGGSPGVFSA
;
A
#
# COMPACT_ATOMS: atom_id res chain seq x y z
N MET A 1 -12.83 8.54 -0.48
CA MET A 1 -12.19 7.32 -0.96
C MET A 1 -10.99 6.98 -0.07
N ARG A 2 -10.80 5.73 0.26
CA ARG A 2 -9.71 5.29 1.13
C ARG A 2 -8.75 4.39 0.40
N ILE A 3 -7.46 4.55 0.71
CA ILE A 3 -6.39 3.67 0.24
C ILE A 3 -5.56 3.25 1.46
N VAL A 4 -5.18 1.99 1.53
CA VAL A 4 -4.35 1.50 2.63
C VAL A 4 -2.89 1.49 2.21
N LEU A 5 -2.03 2.02 3.08
CA LEU A 5 -0.58 1.89 2.90
C LEU A 5 -0.11 0.69 3.70
N ALA A 6 0.50 -0.28 3.01
CA ALA A 6 0.93 -1.55 3.61
C ALA A 6 2.20 -1.37 4.43
N THR A 7 2.07 -0.63 5.53
CA THR A 7 3.17 -0.36 6.47
C THR A 7 2.61 -0.24 7.87
N HIS A 8 3.41 -0.63 8.86
CA HIS A 8 3.09 -0.41 10.26
C HIS A 8 3.72 0.88 10.81
N ASN A 9 4.39 1.65 9.95
CA ASN A 9 5.04 2.90 10.36
C ASN A 9 4.09 4.09 10.20
N PRO A 10 3.60 4.69 11.31
CA PRO A 10 2.64 5.79 11.23
C PRO A 10 3.24 7.06 10.61
N HIS A 11 4.55 7.25 10.66
CA HIS A 11 5.20 8.40 10.02
C HIS A 11 5.06 8.34 8.50
N LYS A 12 5.21 7.15 7.92
CA LYS A 12 5.06 6.96 6.47
C LYS A 12 3.61 7.22 6.05
N VAL A 13 2.65 6.78 6.85
CA VAL A 13 1.23 7.04 6.57
C VAL A 13 0.96 8.54 6.58
N ALA A 14 1.45 9.26 7.57
CA ALA A 14 1.25 10.70 7.67
C ALA A 14 1.91 11.45 6.51
N GLU A 15 3.12 11.07 6.14
CA GLU A 15 3.82 11.70 5.01
C GLU A 15 3.07 11.50 3.71
N LEU A 16 2.63 10.28 3.43
CA LEU A 16 1.88 9.99 2.22
C LEU A 16 0.54 10.73 2.20
N GLN A 17 -0.13 10.81 3.36
CA GLN A 17 -1.40 11.53 3.46
C GLN A 17 -1.22 13.01 3.10
N GLN A 18 -0.14 13.64 3.55
CA GLN A 18 0.14 15.03 3.22
C GLN A 18 0.38 15.23 1.74
N ILE A 19 1.16 14.34 1.12
CA ILE A 19 1.45 14.41 -0.31
C ILE A 19 0.18 14.21 -1.13
N VAL A 20 -0.62 13.21 -0.78
CA VAL A 20 -1.85 12.88 -1.49
C VAL A 20 -2.89 13.97 -1.32
N ALA A 21 -2.99 14.58 -0.14
CA ALA A 21 -3.98 15.63 0.11
C ALA A 21 -3.77 16.86 -0.76
N GLN A 22 -2.53 17.13 -1.18
CA GLN A 22 -2.24 18.24 -2.07
C GLN A 22 -2.76 17.99 -3.50
N ALA A 23 -2.70 16.73 -3.95
CA ALA A 23 -3.12 16.36 -5.30
C ALA A 23 -4.57 15.84 -5.33
N ARG A 24 -4.97 15.10 -4.31
CA ARG A 24 -6.28 14.45 -4.22
C ARG A 24 -6.82 14.60 -2.80
N PRO A 25 -7.43 15.74 -2.46
CA PRO A 25 -7.96 15.97 -1.10
C PRO A 25 -9.11 15.05 -0.73
N ASP A 26 -9.74 14.40 -1.70
CA ASP A 26 -10.80 13.44 -1.47
C ASP A 26 -10.29 12.04 -1.08
N LEU A 27 -8.98 11.82 -1.13
CA LEU A 27 -8.37 10.52 -0.87
C LEU A 27 -7.80 10.49 0.54
N GLU A 28 -8.22 9.49 1.31
CA GLU A 28 -7.73 9.26 2.67
C GLU A 28 -6.77 8.08 2.68
N VAL A 29 -5.57 8.27 3.22
CA VAL A 29 -4.58 7.21 3.39
C VAL A 29 -4.69 6.67 4.80
N VAL A 30 -4.87 5.34 4.92
CA VAL A 30 -4.96 4.68 6.23
C VAL A 30 -3.81 3.70 6.38
N GLY A 31 -3.38 3.48 7.62
CA GLY A 31 -2.33 2.52 7.91
C GLY A 31 -2.88 1.09 7.90
N TYR A 32 -1.97 0.12 7.71
CA TYR A 32 -2.30 -1.29 7.74
C TYR A 32 -2.00 -1.84 9.13
N ASP A 33 -3.00 -2.41 9.77
CA ASP A 33 -2.87 -3.00 11.12
C ASP A 33 -3.00 -4.52 11.14
N GLY A 34 -3.08 -5.13 9.96
CA GLY A 34 -3.18 -6.58 9.84
C GLY A 34 -1.83 -7.28 9.96
N PRO A 35 -1.82 -8.62 9.85
CA PRO A 35 -0.59 -9.39 9.93
C PRO A 35 0.32 -9.12 8.74
N GLU A 36 1.63 -9.11 8.99
CA GLU A 36 2.60 -8.97 7.92
C GLU A 36 2.72 -10.29 7.16
N PRO A 37 2.71 -10.25 5.81
CA PRO A 37 2.92 -11.45 5.02
C PRO A 37 4.39 -11.86 5.03
N VAL A 38 4.65 -13.12 4.69
CA VAL A 38 6.01 -13.60 4.49
C VAL A 38 6.56 -12.96 3.21
N GLU A 39 7.71 -12.29 3.32
CA GLU A 39 8.35 -11.65 2.19
C GLU A 39 9.35 -12.62 1.55
N ASP A 40 8.83 -13.56 0.78
CA ASP A 40 9.64 -14.59 0.13
C ASP A 40 9.92 -14.30 -1.35
N GLY A 41 9.61 -13.09 -1.80
CA GLY A 41 9.95 -12.65 -3.15
C GLY A 41 11.46 -12.41 -3.30
N VAL A 42 11.99 -12.63 -4.50
CA VAL A 42 13.41 -12.46 -4.76
C VAL A 42 13.79 -11.04 -5.15
N THR A 43 12.81 -10.18 -5.40
CA THR A 43 13.03 -8.78 -5.74
C THR A 43 12.25 -7.86 -4.80
N PHE A 44 12.65 -6.59 -4.72
CA PHE A 44 11.91 -5.60 -3.94
C PHE A 44 10.50 -5.39 -4.50
N ALA A 45 10.35 -5.45 -5.83
CA ALA A 45 9.03 -5.32 -6.45
C ALA A 45 8.11 -6.48 -6.06
N GLU A 46 8.62 -7.71 -6.01
CA GLU A 46 7.84 -8.86 -5.59
C GLU A 46 7.41 -8.73 -4.12
N ASN A 47 8.33 -8.30 -3.25
CA ASN A 47 8.00 -8.11 -1.84
C ASN A 47 6.98 -6.98 -1.64
N ALA A 48 7.10 -5.88 -2.39
CA ALA A 48 6.11 -4.82 -2.34
C ALA A 48 4.74 -5.31 -2.80
N LEU A 49 4.71 -6.14 -3.85
CA LEU A 49 3.47 -6.74 -4.34
C LEU A 49 2.82 -7.64 -3.29
N ILE A 50 3.61 -8.46 -2.61
CA ILE A 50 3.12 -9.33 -1.53
C ILE A 50 2.48 -8.49 -0.42
N LYS A 51 3.14 -7.43 0.01
CA LYS A 51 2.62 -6.52 1.03
C LYS A 51 1.32 -5.86 0.59
N ALA A 52 1.28 -5.35 -0.64
CA ALA A 52 0.10 -4.66 -1.15
C ALA A 52 -1.09 -5.62 -1.28
N ARG A 53 -0.86 -6.83 -1.78
CA ARG A 53 -1.91 -7.84 -1.89
C ARG A 53 -2.47 -8.23 -0.53
N ALA A 54 -1.60 -8.41 0.46
CA ALA A 54 -2.03 -8.77 1.81
C ALA A 54 -2.88 -7.65 2.43
N ALA A 55 -2.46 -6.40 2.27
CA ALA A 55 -3.20 -5.26 2.78
C ALA A 55 -4.55 -5.09 2.07
N ALA A 56 -4.58 -5.26 0.75
CA ALA A 56 -5.82 -5.16 -0.01
C ALA A 56 -6.80 -6.27 0.37
N ALA A 57 -6.31 -7.49 0.55
CA ALA A 57 -7.15 -8.62 0.93
C ALA A 57 -7.71 -8.46 2.35
N HIS A 58 -6.89 -7.95 3.28
CA HIS A 58 -7.31 -7.78 4.67
C HIS A 58 -8.31 -6.65 4.85
N THR A 59 -8.12 -5.54 4.13
CA THR A 59 -8.94 -4.34 4.31
C THR A 59 -10.07 -4.21 3.30
N GLY A 60 -9.97 -4.88 2.16
CA GLY A 60 -10.91 -4.68 1.04
C GLY A 60 -10.71 -3.37 0.31
N LEU A 61 -9.66 -2.62 0.62
CA LEU A 61 -9.36 -1.33 0.01
C LEU A 61 -8.27 -1.48 -1.04
N ALA A 62 -8.16 -0.47 -1.91
CA ALA A 62 -6.97 -0.35 -2.74
C ALA A 62 -5.75 -0.19 -1.82
N ALA A 63 -4.65 -0.85 -2.15
CA ALA A 63 -3.46 -0.87 -1.30
C ALA A 63 -2.25 -0.36 -2.05
N LEU A 64 -1.37 0.31 -1.32
CA LEU A 64 -0.09 0.79 -1.82
C LEU A 64 1.00 0.22 -0.91
N ALA A 65 2.07 -0.29 -1.50
CA ALA A 65 3.23 -0.75 -0.74
C ALA A 65 4.50 -0.17 -1.32
N ASP A 66 5.44 0.12 -0.44
CA ASP A 66 6.75 0.65 -0.79
C ASP A 66 7.82 -0.27 -0.21
N ASP A 67 8.75 -0.72 -1.04
CA ASP A 67 9.88 -1.53 -0.61
C ASP A 67 11.13 -1.03 -1.33
N SER A 68 12.08 -0.50 -0.55
CA SER A 68 13.36 0.03 -1.07
C SER A 68 13.20 1.02 -2.23
N GLY A 69 12.22 1.91 -2.13
CA GLY A 69 11.94 2.94 -3.13
C GLY A 69 11.08 2.49 -4.29
N ILE A 70 10.66 1.22 -4.31
CA ILE A 70 9.74 0.71 -5.32
C ILE A 70 8.33 0.73 -4.74
N CYS A 71 7.44 1.48 -5.38
CA CYS A 71 6.04 1.55 -4.97
C CYS A 71 5.17 0.69 -5.89
N VAL A 72 4.34 -0.14 -5.29
CA VAL A 72 3.40 -1.00 -6.01
C VAL A 72 2.00 -0.74 -5.49
N ALA A 73 1.06 -0.55 -6.39
CA ALA A 73 -0.34 -0.36 -6.04
C ALA A 73 -1.16 -1.57 -6.47
N VAL A 74 -2.05 -2.03 -5.60
CA VAL A 74 -3.00 -3.11 -5.88
C VAL A 74 -4.39 -2.57 -5.67
N LEU A 75 -5.25 -2.71 -6.69
CA LEU A 75 -6.63 -2.28 -6.58
C LEU A 75 -7.43 -3.33 -5.81
N GLY A 76 -8.11 -2.89 -4.75
CA GLY A 76 -8.90 -3.78 -3.93
C GLY A 76 -10.01 -4.44 -4.74
N GLY A 77 -10.07 -5.78 -4.67
CA GLY A 77 -11.10 -6.54 -5.37
C GLY A 77 -10.89 -6.69 -6.87
N SER A 78 -9.82 -6.12 -7.42
CA SER A 78 -9.51 -6.22 -8.85
C SER A 78 -8.13 -6.80 -9.04
N PRO A 79 -7.91 -7.62 -10.07
CA PRO A 79 -6.59 -8.21 -10.34
C PRO A 79 -5.68 -7.23 -11.08
N GLY A 80 -5.59 -6.01 -10.62
CA GLY A 80 -4.74 -5.00 -11.24
C GLY A 80 -3.56 -4.67 -10.34
N VAL A 81 -2.35 -4.63 -10.91
CA VAL A 81 -1.14 -4.21 -10.22
C VAL A 81 -0.46 -3.14 -11.05
N PHE A 82 -0.15 -2.03 -10.42
CA PHE A 82 0.51 -0.91 -11.08
C PHE A 82 1.80 -0.59 -10.32
N SER A 83 2.89 -0.45 -11.08
CA SER A 83 4.16 0.02 -10.53
C SER A 83 4.23 1.52 -10.69
N ALA A 84 4.63 2.19 -9.62
CA ALA A 84 4.83 3.63 -9.65
C ALA A 84 6.30 3.97 -9.90
#